data_52363d830bc2675476832e273d832cfb
#
_entry.id   52363d830bc2675476832e273d832cfb
#
_cell.length_a   1.000
_cell.length_b   1.000
_cell.length_c   1.000
_cell.angle_alpha   90.00
_cell.angle_beta   90.00
_cell.angle_gamma   90.00
#
_symmetry.space_group_name_H-M   'P 1'
#
loop_
_entity.id
_entity.type
_entity.pdbx_description
1 polymer ?
#
loop_
_entity_poly.entity_id
_entity_poly.type
_entity_poly.pdbx_seq_one_letter_code
_entity_poly.pdbx_strand_id
1 'polypeptide(L)'
;MVVRLKDIAAELGVSVVTVSRALRNRPDIAEETKAKILERVKRLNYRPNLTARSLVTGRSSLVGLVVPDLIHPFFGEIAKGLSNKLREKEYYLLVSSSESDPQLEQDEVEHMLAHHLDCFVVASCRKDTDSLRRISEAGVPLVLVDRSFPGFRSNFVGVDDVKVGELATEHLIAQGCKRIAHIRGPATSIGDARVEGYRNALQQHRMKFAANFVVACGEASDSDGETRGRRAMEEILALKPRPDGLFCFNDTIALGAMERALEAGLRIPQNMAIVGCGNFHYSSKLRVPLTSVDQKSREIGERAAKMIMTLLEKPASARSRSVILEPELITRESSQLK
;
A
#
# COMPACT_ATOMS: atom_id res chain seq x y z
N MET A 1 31.37 25.24 11.25
CA MET A 1 31.18 25.84 9.89
C MET A 1 30.75 24.71 8.94
N VAL A 2 29.72 24.91 8.11
CA VAL A 2 29.27 23.88 7.16
C VAL A 2 30.22 23.89 5.96
N VAL A 3 30.93 22.80 5.73
CA VAL A 3 31.83 22.62 4.58
C VAL A 3 31.02 22.64 3.29
N ARG A 4 31.48 23.36 2.28
CA ARG A 4 30.86 23.46 0.95
C ARG A 4 31.75 22.86 -0.13
N LEU A 5 31.17 22.49 -1.27
CA LEU A 5 31.96 21.99 -2.42
C LEU A 5 33.09 22.92 -2.84
N LYS A 6 32.88 24.23 -2.75
CA LYS A 6 33.88 25.25 -3.09
C LYS A 6 35.09 25.22 -2.16
N ASP A 7 34.91 24.84 -0.90
CA ASP A 7 35.98 24.79 0.08
C ASP A 7 36.91 23.60 -0.21
N ILE A 8 36.33 22.45 -0.57
CA ILE A 8 37.06 21.26 -1.02
C ILE A 8 37.81 21.55 -2.34
N ALA A 9 37.15 22.23 -3.28
CA ALA A 9 37.70 22.57 -4.56
C ALA A 9 38.94 23.50 -4.41
N ALA A 10 38.83 24.56 -3.58
CA ALA A 10 39.89 25.50 -3.30
C ALA A 10 41.09 24.80 -2.64
N GLU A 11 40.85 23.92 -1.68
CA GLU A 11 41.89 23.23 -0.95
C GLU A 11 42.67 22.23 -1.81
N LEU A 12 42.02 21.59 -2.78
CA LEU A 12 42.64 20.62 -3.70
C LEU A 12 43.13 21.27 -5.01
N GLY A 13 42.93 22.57 -5.21
CA GLY A 13 43.34 23.27 -6.44
C GLY A 13 42.58 22.80 -7.69
N VAL A 14 41.34 22.34 -7.52
CA VAL A 14 40.50 21.86 -8.64
C VAL A 14 39.20 22.69 -8.76
N SER A 15 38.48 22.56 -9.87
CA SER A 15 37.20 23.23 -10.03
C SER A 15 36.09 22.58 -9.17
N VAL A 16 35.07 23.36 -8.77
CA VAL A 16 33.87 22.82 -8.12
C VAL A 16 33.17 21.76 -8.98
N VAL A 17 33.25 21.93 -10.30
CA VAL A 17 32.72 20.96 -11.26
C VAL A 17 33.47 19.64 -11.19
N THR A 18 34.80 19.69 -11.07
CA THR A 18 35.67 18.49 -10.91
C THR A 18 35.29 17.72 -9.64
N VAL A 19 35.17 18.43 -8.49
CA VAL A 19 34.73 17.79 -7.23
C VAL A 19 33.34 17.16 -7.37
N SER A 20 32.38 17.88 -7.95
CA SER A 20 31.03 17.38 -8.19
C SER A 20 30.97 16.16 -9.10
N ARG A 21 31.81 16.09 -10.14
CA ARG A 21 31.93 14.95 -11.06
C ARG A 21 32.59 13.74 -10.39
N ALA A 22 33.64 13.96 -9.60
CA ALA A 22 34.30 12.92 -8.82
C ALA A 22 33.34 12.25 -7.83
N LEU A 23 32.53 13.03 -7.10
CA LEU A 23 31.50 12.53 -6.19
C LEU A 23 30.42 11.70 -6.89
N ARG A 24 30.18 11.95 -8.18
CA ARG A 24 29.23 11.19 -9.02
C ARG A 24 29.85 10.03 -9.77
N ASN A 25 31.11 9.69 -9.44
CA ASN A 25 31.84 8.60 -10.07
C ASN A 25 31.91 8.71 -11.62
N ARG A 26 32.01 9.94 -12.16
CA ARG A 26 32.07 10.13 -13.60
C ARG A 26 33.40 9.62 -14.15
N PRO A 27 33.41 8.91 -15.31
CA PRO A 27 34.61 8.30 -15.86
C PRO A 27 35.61 9.30 -16.45
N ASP A 28 35.23 10.54 -16.64
CA ASP A 28 36.06 11.61 -17.17
C ASP A 28 36.97 12.27 -16.11
N ILE A 29 36.97 11.79 -14.87
CA ILE A 29 37.87 12.22 -13.80
C ILE A 29 38.95 11.13 -13.56
N ALA A 30 40.20 11.50 -13.63
CA ALA A 30 41.30 10.59 -13.35
C ALA A 30 41.18 9.96 -11.95
N GLU A 31 41.41 8.65 -11.83
CA GLU A 31 41.23 7.90 -10.58
C GLU A 31 42.05 8.48 -9.42
N GLU A 32 43.28 8.96 -9.69
CA GLU A 32 44.10 9.62 -8.67
C GLU A 32 43.46 10.89 -8.11
N THR A 33 42.88 11.73 -8.98
CA THR A 33 42.18 12.96 -8.60
C THR A 33 40.92 12.63 -7.82
N LYS A 34 40.18 11.61 -8.27
CA LYS A 34 39.00 11.14 -7.60
C LYS A 34 39.29 10.60 -6.20
N ALA A 35 40.38 9.82 -6.03
CA ALA A 35 40.79 9.29 -4.74
C ALA A 35 41.11 10.44 -3.75
N LYS A 36 41.87 11.45 -4.18
CA LYS A 36 42.19 12.64 -3.37
C LYS A 36 40.91 13.39 -2.93
N ILE A 37 39.96 13.56 -3.85
CA ILE A 37 38.68 14.24 -3.55
C ILE A 37 37.87 13.43 -2.54
N LEU A 38 37.71 12.12 -2.73
CA LEU A 38 36.93 11.25 -1.84
C LEU A 38 37.55 11.18 -0.43
N GLU A 39 38.87 11.09 -0.33
CA GLU A 39 39.61 11.16 0.95
C GLU A 39 39.30 12.49 1.68
N ARG A 40 39.36 13.62 0.95
CA ARG A 40 39.13 14.92 1.52
C ARG A 40 37.67 15.11 1.98
N VAL A 41 36.70 14.66 1.16
CA VAL A 41 35.28 14.60 1.49
C VAL A 41 35.05 13.84 2.79
N LYS A 42 35.69 12.67 2.94
CA LYS A 42 35.60 11.83 4.15
C LYS A 42 36.21 12.54 5.37
N ARG A 43 37.39 13.13 5.22
CA ARG A 43 38.13 13.84 6.29
C ARG A 43 37.34 15.07 6.79
N LEU A 44 36.70 15.81 5.90
CA LEU A 44 35.90 16.99 6.23
C LEU A 44 34.45 16.64 6.61
N ASN A 45 34.08 15.36 6.64
CA ASN A 45 32.70 14.90 6.84
C ASN A 45 31.71 15.68 5.98
N TYR A 46 32.12 15.99 4.74
CA TYR A 46 31.25 16.72 3.82
C TYR A 46 30.05 15.86 3.41
N ARG A 47 28.88 16.46 3.51
CA ARG A 47 27.62 15.87 3.01
C ARG A 47 27.09 16.71 1.85
N PRO A 48 26.82 16.09 0.68
CA PRO A 48 26.20 16.80 -0.43
C PRO A 48 24.89 17.45 -0.01
N ASN A 49 24.71 18.71 -0.33
CA ASN A 49 23.43 19.38 -0.14
C ASN A 49 22.48 18.96 -1.26
N LEU A 50 21.55 18.08 -0.94
CA LEU A 50 20.57 17.55 -1.91
C LEU A 50 19.64 18.64 -2.43
N THR A 51 19.27 19.62 -1.60
CA THR A 51 18.46 20.77 -2.03
C THR A 51 19.20 21.64 -3.06
N ALA A 52 20.49 21.91 -2.83
CA ALA A 52 21.29 22.64 -3.82
C ALA A 52 21.47 21.82 -5.11
N ARG A 53 21.54 20.50 -5.01
CA ARG A 53 21.59 19.61 -6.17
C ARG A 53 20.27 19.64 -6.94
N SER A 54 19.14 19.61 -6.26
CA SER A 54 17.82 19.63 -6.92
C SER A 54 17.59 20.92 -7.70
N LEU A 55 18.04 22.07 -7.19
CA LEU A 55 18.00 23.35 -7.91
C LEU A 55 18.77 23.33 -9.23
N VAL A 56 19.91 22.62 -9.26
CA VAL A 56 20.75 22.53 -10.49
C VAL A 56 20.25 21.48 -11.47
N THR A 57 19.73 20.36 -10.97
CA THR A 57 19.33 19.19 -11.78
C THR A 57 17.84 19.21 -12.17
N GLY A 58 17.03 20.03 -11.50
CA GLY A 58 15.57 20.03 -11.58
C GLY A 58 14.94 18.75 -11.01
N ARG A 59 15.70 17.95 -10.23
CA ARG A 59 15.23 16.68 -9.63
C ARG A 59 15.61 16.59 -8.17
N SER A 60 14.63 16.27 -7.33
CA SER A 60 14.82 16.05 -5.88
C SER A 60 15.35 14.66 -5.56
N SER A 61 15.14 13.68 -6.42
CA SER A 61 15.32 12.24 -6.18
C SER A 61 14.44 11.73 -5.04
N LEU A 62 13.29 12.38 -4.81
CA LEU A 62 12.30 11.98 -3.82
C LEU A 62 11.01 11.56 -4.48
N VAL A 63 10.41 10.50 -3.97
CA VAL A 63 9.06 10.02 -4.31
C VAL A 63 8.21 10.08 -3.05
N GLY A 64 7.05 10.71 -3.12
CA GLY A 64 6.08 10.74 -2.03
C GLY A 64 5.17 9.52 -2.06
N LEU A 65 4.89 8.96 -0.90
CA LEU A 65 3.85 7.95 -0.68
C LEU A 65 2.89 8.47 0.39
N VAL A 66 1.64 8.73 0.00
CA VAL A 66 0.57 9.07 0.93
C VAL A 66 -0.33 7.86 1.11
N VAL A 67 -0.56 7.45 2.36
CA VAL A 67 -1.36 6.28 2.72
C VAL A 67 -2.39 6.63 3.79
N PRO A 68 -3.51 5.90 3.89
CA PRO A 68 -4.51 6.15 4.93
C PRO A 68 -4.03 5.86 6.35
N ASP A 69 -3.13 4.87 6.52
CA ASP A 69 -2.69 4.42 7.84
C ASP A 69 -1.32 3.73 7.73
N LEU A 70 -0.33 4.24 8.45
CA LEU A 70 1.04 3.68 8.49
C LEU A 70 1.14 2.38 9.29
N ILE A 71 0.24 2.16 10.23
CA ILE A 71 0.25 0.95 11.07
C ILE A 71 -0.34 -0.24 10.31
N HIS A 72 -1.21 0.02 9.32
CA HIS A 72 -1.83 -1.06 8.56
C HIS A 72 -0.80 -1.80 7.70
N PRO A 73 -0.58 -3.12 7.90
CA PRO A 73 0.52 -3.87 7.28
C PRO A 73 0.54 -3.84 5.74
N PHE A 74 -0.62 -3.73 5.11
CA PHE A 74 -0.77 -3.61 3.65
C PHE A 74 0.07 -2.44 3.09
N PHE A 75 -0.05 -1.26 3.68
CA PHE A 75 0.68 -0.08 3.23
C PHE A 75 2.17 -0.16 3.57
N GLY A 76 2.52 -0.79 4.70
CA GLY A 76 3.90 -1.07 5.07
C GLY A 76 4.61 -1.99 4.05
N GLU A 77 3.94 -3.02 3.56
CA GLU A 77 4.48 -3.91 2.53
C GLU A 77 4.60 -3.20 1.16
N ILE A 78 3.63 -2.35 0.78
CA ILE A 78 3.73 -1.50 -0.42
C ILE A 78 4.95 -0.57 -0.29
N ALA A 79 5.08 0.14 0.83
CA ALA A 79 6.20 1.05 1.09
C ALA A 79 7.56 0.30 1.00
N LYS A 80 7.63 -0.92 1.52
CA LYS A 80 8.82 -1.77 1.46
C LYS A 80 9.18 -2.16 0.03
N GLY A 81 8.20 -2.63 -0.76
CA GLY A 81 8.40 -2.98 -2.17
C GLY A 81 8.83 -1.78 -3.00
N LEU A 82 8.14 -0.65 -2.82
CA LEU A 82 8.43 0.62 -3.47
C LEU A 82 9.85 1.11 -3.14
N SER A 83 10.19 1.24 -1.84
CA SER A 83 11.48 1.74 -1.37
C SER A 83 12.66 0.90 -1.88
N ASN A 84 12.54 -0.44 -1.89
CA ASN A 84 13.59 -1.31 -2.37
C ASN A 84 13.92 -1.05 -3.84
N LYS A 85 12.89 -0.93 -4.69
CA LYS A 85 13.08 -0.68 -6.13
C LYS A 85 13.53 0.74 -6.44
N LEU A 86 13.05 1.73 -5.73
CA LEU A 86 13.47 3.13 -5.87
C LEU A 86 14.95 3.29 -5.54
N ARG A 87 15.45 2.62 -4.49
CA ARG A 87 16.84 2.69 -4.05
C ARG A 87 17.82 2.17 -5.12
N GLU A 88 17.43 1.19 -5.94
CA GLU A 88 18.21 0.70 -7.07
C GLU A 88 18.51 1.81 -8.10
N LYS A 89 17.71 2.90 -8.07
CA LYS A 89 17.81 4.07 -8.98
C LYS A 89 18.18 5.37 -8.25
N GLU A 90 18.71 5.26 -7.03
CA GLU A 90 19.08 6.42 -6.18
C GLU A 90 17.90 7.36 -5.85
N TYR A 91 16.68 6.84 -5.83
CA TYR A 91 15.50 7.53 -5.34
C TYR A 91 15.20 7.14 -3.90
N TYR A 92 14.66 8.09 -3.13
CA TYR A 92 14.26 7.89 -1.74
C TYR A 92 12.77 8.09 -1.60
N LEU A 93 12.18 7.33 -0.67
CA LEU A 93 10.77 7.38 -0.37
C LEU A 93 10.51 8.28 0.84
N LEU A 94 9.64 9.27 0.67
CA LEU A 94 9.03 10.05 1.74
C LEU A 94 7.61 9.51 1.96
N VAL A 95 7.28 9.12 3.19
CA VAL A 95 5.97 8.52 3.50
C VAL A 95 5.22 9.42 4.46
N SER A 96 3.94 9.62 4.19
CA SER A 96 3.01 10.32 5.06
C SER A 96 1.72 9.53 5.25
N SER A 97 1.06 9.73 6.39
CA SER A 97 -0.22 9.11 6.75
C SER A 97 -1.30 10.17 6.80
N SER A 98 -2.43 9.89 6.17
CA SER A 98 -3.61 10.76 6.24
C SER A 98 -4.57 10.36 7.36
N GLU A 99 -4.25 9.34 8.15
CA GLU A 99 -5.09 8.83 9.26
C GLU A 99 -6.57 8.60 8.85
N SER A 100 -6.79 8.27 7.58
CA SER A 100 -8.12 8.17 6.96
C SER A 100 -8.93 9.47 6.98
N ASP A 101 -8.29 10.62 7.23
CA ASP A 101 -8.88 11.96 7.20
C ASP A 101 -8.66 12.61 5.83
N PRO A 102 -9.73 12.94 5.07
CA PRO A 102 -9.62 13.58 3.77
C PRO A 102 -8.93 14.96 3.80
N GLN A 103 -9.09 15.72 4.90
CA GLN A 103 -8.44 17.03 5.01
C GLN A 103 -6.95 16.87 5.26
N LEU A 104 -6.57 15.94 6.14
CA LEU A 104 -5.17 15.64 6.38
C LEU A 104 -4.48 15.10 5.12
N GLU A 105 -5.17 14.28 4.30
CA GLU A 105 -4.63 13.85 2.99
C GLU A 105 -4.29 15.06 2.11
N GLN A 106 -5.19 16.06 2.05
CA GLN A 106 -4.98 17.27 1.28
C GLN A 106 -3.75 18.06 1.80
N ASP A 107 -3.66 18.24 3.11
CA ASP A 107 -2.57 18.99 3.74
C ASP A 107 -1.22 18.31 3.52
N GLU A 108 -1.16 16.98 3.63
CA GLU A 108 0.05 16.19 3.37
C GLU A 108 0.48 16.25 1.90
N VAL A 109 -0.47 16.23 0.96
CA VAL A 109 -0.18 16.42 -0.47
C VAL A 109 0.40 17.81 -0.72
N GLU A 110 -0.18 18.88 -0.16
CA GLU A 110 0.34 20.23 -0.31
C GLU A 110 1.75 20.38 0.30
N HIS A 111 1.98 19.81 1.50
CA HIS A 111 3.29 19.78 2.11
C HIS A 111 4.33 19.10 1.21
N MET A 112 4.00 17.94 0.68
CA MET A 112 4.89 17.20 -0.21
C MET A 112 5.14 17.93 -1.53
N LEU A 113 4.14 18.60 -2.10
CA LEU A 113 4.30 19.45 -3.28
C LEU A 113 5.29 20.59 -3.03
N ALA A 114 5.25 21.23 -1.85
CA ALA A 114 6.21 22.26 -1.45
C ALA A 114 7.66 21.75 -1.36
N HIS A 115 7.85 20.45 -1.15
CA HIS A 115 9.17 19.80 -1.17
C HIS A 115 9.65 19.40 -2.57
N HIS A 116 8.93 19.76 -3.63
CA HIS A 116 9.29 19.50 -5.03
C HIS A 116 9.61 18.02 -5.31
N LEU A 117 8.74 17.10 -4.88
CA LEU A 117 8.92 15.68 -5.15
C LEU A 117 8.84 15.39 -6.65
N ASP A 118 9.61 14.40 -7.11
CA ASP A 118 9.67 14.03 -8.53
C ASP A 118 8.46 13.20 -8.97
N CYS A 119 7.78 12.54 -8.04
CA CYS A 119 6.59 11.73 -8.30
C CYS A 119 5.80 11.47 -7.01
N PHE A 120 4.49 11.22 -7.14
CA PHE A 120 3.61 10.80 -6.06
C PHE A 120 3.09 9.37 -6.27
N VAL A 121 2.98 8.64 -5.17
CA VAL A 121 2.17 7.42 -5.04
C VAL A 121 1.11 7.70 -3.98
N VAL A 122 -0.14 7.47 -4.30
CA VAL A 122 -1.24 7.77 -3.38
C VAL A 122 -2.18 6.57 -3.26
N ALA A 123 -2.43 6.14 -2.02
CA ALA A 123 -3.55 5.31 -1.65
C ALA A 123 -4.59 6.22 -0.98
N SER A 124 -5.45 6.86 -1.77
CA SER A 124 -6.33 7.90 -1.25
C SER A 124 -7.43 7.38 -0.35
N CYS A 125 -7.68 8.04 0.78
CA CYS A 125 -8.83 7.79 1.65
C CYS A 125 -10.10 8.56 1.22
N ARG A 126 -9.98 9.52 0.30
CA ARG A 126 -11.07 10.43 -0.12
C ARG A 126 -12.13 9.71 -0.96
N LYS A 127 -13.31 10.30 -1.03
CA LYS A 127 -14.39 9.91 -1.96
C LYS A 127 -14.35 10.72 -3.26
N ASP A 128 -13.68 11.87 -3.26
CA ASP A 128 -13.42 12.75 -4.40
C ASP A 128 -11.97 12.64 -4.92
N THR A 129 -11.60 13.50 -5.84
CA THR A 129 -10.28 13.49 -6.48
C THR A 129 -9.51 14.80 -6.26
N ASP A 130 -9.86 15.60 -5.27
CA ASP A 130 -9.31 16.96 -5.13
C ASP A 130 -7.80 16.96 -4.85
N SER A 131 -7.33 16.16 -3.89
CA SER A 131 -5.90 15.98 -3.62
C SER A 131 -5.12 15.50 -4.86
N LEU A 132 -5.73 14.57 -5.63
CA LEU A 132 -5.13 14.00 -6.84
C LEU A 132 -5.07 15.02 -7.97
N ARG A 133 -6.09 15.87 -8.11
CA ARG A 133 -6.12 16.99 -9.08
C ARG A 133 -5.02 17.98 -8.79
N ARG A 134 -4.79 18.34 -7.52
CA ARG A 134 -3.71 19.25 -7.10
C ARG A 134 -2.34 18.74 -7.57
N ILE A 135 -2.06 17.44 -7.39
CA ILE A 135 -0.81 16.83 -7.89
C ILE A 135 -0.72 16.94 -9.42
N SER A 136 -1.82 16.65 -10.12
CA SER A 136 -1.87 16.70 -11.59
C SER A 136 -1.71 18.13 -12.12
N GLU A 137 -2.34 19.13 -11.50
CA GLU A 137 -2.23 20.56 -11.83
C GLU A 137 -0.82 21.10 -11.61
N ALA A 138 -0.12 20.59 -10.58
CA ALA A 138 1.30 20.88 -10.35
C ALA A 138 2.24 20.23 -11.39
N GLY A 139 1.69 19.42 -12.32
CA GLY A 139 2.48 18.72 -13.35
C GLY A 139 3.36 17.60 -12.81
N VAL A 140 3.11 17.13 -11.58
CA VAL A 140 3.91 16.06 -10.96
C VAL A 140 3.32 14.69 -11.34
N PRO A 141 4.13 13.73 -11.79
CA PRO A 141 3.68 12.37 -12.08
C PRO A 141 3.00 11.71 -10.87
N LEU A 142 1.88 11.01 -11.12
CA LEU A 142 1.08 10.35 -10.11
C LEU A 142 0.85 8.88 -10.47
N VAL A 143 1.01 8.01 -9.47
CA VAL A 143 0.60 6.60 -9.52
C VAL A 143 -0.35 6.35 -8.35
N LEU A 144 -1.56 5.89 -8.63
CA LEU A 144 -2.49 5.42 -7.61
C LEU A 144 -2.19 3.98 -7.26
N VAL A 145 -2.32 3.63 -6.00
CA VAL A 145 -2.26 2.25 -5.50
C VAL A 145 -3.52 1.96 -4.69
N ASP A 146 -3.88 0.68 -4.58
CA ASP A 146 -5.04 0.20 -3.82
C ASP A 146 -6.38 0.64 -4.43
N ARG A 147 -6.63 1.93 -4.60
CA ARG A 147 -7.87 2.51 -5.12
C ARG A 147 -7.67 3.28 -6.42
N SER A 148 -8.57 3.06 -7.37
CA SER A 148 -8.74 3.91 -8.55
C SER A 148 -10.04 4.71 -8.45
N PHE A 149 -10.13 5.79 -9.23
CA PHE A 149 -11.30 6.67 -9.24
C PHE A 149 -11.91 6.70 -10.63
N PRO A 150 -13.18 6.29 -10.80
CA PRO A 150 -13.88 6.41 -12.08
C PRO A 150 -13.85 7.85 -12.60
N GLY A 151 -13.50 8.02 -13.86
CA GLY A 151 -13.43 9.36 -14.49
C GLY A 151 -12.14 10.15 -14.20
N PHE A 152 -11.27 9.70 -13.30
CA PHE A 152 -9.97 10.31 -13.08
C PHE A 152 -8.86 9.49 -13.79
N ARG A 153 -8.25 10.06 -14.83
CA ARG A 153 -7.17 9.39 -15.59
C ARG A 153 -5.86 9.45 -14.82
N SER A 154 -5.42 8.32 -14.34
CA SER A 154 -4.14 8.17 -13.62
C SER A 154 -3.49 6.83 -13.95
N ASN A 155 -2.21 6.72 -13.61
CA ASN A 155 -1.58 5.41 -13.53
C ASN A 155 -2.06 4.71 -12.27
N PHE A 156 -2.25 3.39 -12.34
CA PHE A 156 -2.79 2.62 -11.23
C PHE A 156 -2.10 1.26 -11.10
N VAL A 157 -1.87 0.85 -9.87
CA VAL A 157 -1.43 -0.52 -9.53
C VAL A 157 -2.28 -1.02 -8.36
N GLY A 158 -2.97 -2.12 -8.55
CA GLY A 158 -3.83 -2.73 -7.54
C GLY A 158 -4.06 -4.21 -7.78
N VAL A 159 -5.06 -4.76 -7.12
CA VAL A 159 -5.50 -6.14 -7.22
C VAL A 159 -6.92 -6.21 -7.76
N ASP A 160 -7.34 -7.35 -8.28
CA ASP A 160 -8.74 -7.61 -8.60
C ASP A 160 -9.53 -7.92 -7.33
N ASP A 161 -10.20 -6.88 -6.78
CA ASP A 161 -10.96 -7.00 -5.54
C ASP A 161 -12.26 -7.80 -5.68
N VAL A 162 -12.83 -7.89 -6.88
CA VAL A 162 -13.95 -8.81 -7.14
C VAL A 162 -13.45 -10.24 -7.00
N LYS A 163 -12.30 -10.55 -7.59
CA LYS A 163 -11.68 -11.88 -7.48
C LYS A 163 -11.26 -12.21 -6.05
N VAL A 164 -10.85 -11.23 -5.24
CA VAL A 164 -10.61 -11.42 -3.79
C VAL A 164 -11.87 -11.95 -3.10
N GLY A 165 -13.01 -11.30 -3.32
CA GLY A 165 -14.31 -11.71 -2.75
C GLY A 165 -14.75 -13.09 -3.24
N GLU A 166 -14.55 -13.37 -4.52
CA GLU A 166 -14.85 -14.69 -5.12
C GLU A 166 -14.00 -15.79 -4.47
N LEU A 167 -12.67 -15.67 -4.47
CA LEU A 167 -11.76 -16.68 -3.93
C LEU A 167 -12.04 -17.02 -2.47
N ALA A 168 -12.27 -16.00 -1.63
CA ALA A 168 -12.57 -16.19 -0.21
C ALA A 168 -13.88 -16.97 -0.01
N THR A 169 -14.91 -16.60 -0.78
CA THR A 169 -16.26 -17.16 -0.65
C THR A 169 -16.33 -18.56 -1.25
N GLU A 170 -15.78 -18.77 -2.45
CA GLU A 170 -15.68 -20.08 -3.10
C GLU A 170 -14.96 -21.11 -2.21
N HIS A 171 -13.87 -20.67 -1.55
CA HIS A 171 -13.16 -21.52 -0.61
C HIS A 171 -14.05 -21.96 0.56
N LEU A 172 -14.77 -21.02 1.20
CA LEU A 172 -15.70 -21.36 2.29
C LEU A 172 -16.80 -22.35 1.82
N ILE A 173 -17.33 -22.14 0.62
CA ILE A 173 -18.30 -23.07 0.02
C ILE A 173 -17.68 -24.45 -0.19
N ALA A 174 -16.47 -24.53 -0.73
CA ALA A 174 -15.74 -25.78 -0.95
C ALA A 174 -15.44 -26.53 0.35
N GLN A 175 -15.24 -25.80 1.47
CA GLN A 175 -15.12 -26.38 2.81
C GLN A 175 -16.44 -26.89 3.39
N GLY A 176 -17.56 -26.63 2.73
CA GLY A 176 -18.89 -27.13 3.12
C GLY A 176 -19.74 -26.16 3.92
N CYS A 177 -19.32 -24.87 4.04
CA CYS A 177 -20.10 -23.84 4.68
C CYS A 177 -21.41 -23.60 3.91
N LYS A 178 -22.52 -23.49 4.63
CA LYS A 178 -23.86 -23.31 4.06
C LYS A 178 -24.44 -21.91 4.28
N ARG A 179 -23.91 -21.18 5.25
CA ARG A 179 -24.32 -19.83 5.63
C ARG A 179 -23.11 -18.98 5.82
N ILE A 180 -22.71 -18.29 4.78
CA ILE A 180 -21.49 -17.49 4.79
C ILE A 180 -21.86 -16.04 5.04
N ALA A 181 -21.26 -15.42 6.03
CA ALA A 181 -21.34 -13.97 6.26
C ALA A 181 -20.09 -13.26 5.72
N HIS A 182 -20.21 -11.98 5.48
CA HIS A 182 -19.12 -11.11 5.09
C HIS A 182 -19.06 -9.87 5.98
N ILE A 183 -17.94 -9.68 6.69
CA ILE A 183 -17.63 -8.38 7.31
C ILE A 183 -17.03 -7.51 6.21
N ARG A 184 -17.86 -6.58 5.67
CA ARG A 184 -17.44 -5.67 4.62
C ARG A 184 -16.60 -4.52 5.17
N GLY A 185 -15.66 -4.04 4.37
CA GLY A 185 -14.92 -2.81 4.62
C GLY A 185 -15.75 -1.54 4.47
N PRO A 186 -15.10 -0.37 4.55
CA PRO A 186 -15.75 0.92 4.30
C PRO A 186 -16.46 0.97 2.95
N ALA A 187 -17.44 1.88 2.79
CA ALA A 187 -18.17 2.09 1.54
C ALA A 187 -17.27 2.78 0.49
N THR A 188 -16.39 2.01 -0.09
CA THR A 188 -15.41 2.40 -1.11
C THR A 188 -15.48 1.43 -2.28
N SER A 189 -14.86 1.78 -3.42
CA SER A 189 -14.78 0.89 -4.58
C SER A 189 -14.26 -0.51 -4.23
N ILE A 190 -13.28 -0.61 -3.32
CA ILE A 190 -12.72 -1.89 -2.85
C ILE A 190 -13.76 -2.66 -2.03
N GLY A 191 -14.38 -2.00 -1.04
CA GLY A 191 -15.40 -2.64 -0.22
C GLY A 191 -16.58 -3.14 -1.04
N ASP A 192 -17.01 -2.37 -2.03
CA ASP A 192 -18.11 -2.73 -2.92
C ASP A 192 -17.71 -3.88 -3.86
N ALA A 193 -16.50 -3.87 -4.42
CA ALA A 193 -15.98 -4.92 -5.29
C ALA A 193 -15.87 -6.27 -4.55
N ARG A 194 -15.41 -6.28 -3.30
CA ARG A 194 -15.35 -7.52 -2.50
C ARG A 194 -16.75 -8.05 -2.16
N VAL A 195 -17.72 -7.18 -1.89
CA VAL A 195 -19.13 -7.58 -1.74
C VAL A 195 -19.70 -8.13 -3.03
N GLU A 196 -19.33 -7.56 -4.19
CA GLU A 196 -19.72 -8.07 -5.50
C GLU A 196 -19.16 -9.48 -5.72
N GLY A 197 -17.86 -9.70 -5.49
CA GLY A 197 -17.23 -11.00 -5.59
C GLY A 197 -17.86 -12.05 -4.65
N TYR A 198 -18.14 -11.67 -3.40
CA TYR A 198 -18.88 -12.52 -2.46
C TYR A 198 -20.27 -12.92 -3.02
N ARG A 199 -21.01 -11.95 -3.58
CA ARG A 199 -22.32 -12.20 -4.18
C ARG A 199 -22.22 -13.12 -5.40
N ASN A 200 -21.25 -12.88 -6.29
CA ASN A 200 -21.02 -13.69 -7.49
C ASN A 200 -20.75 -15.15 -7.13
N ALA A 201 -19.87 -15.40 -6.18
CA ALA A 201 -19.55 -16.76 -5.73
C ALA A 201 -20.77 -17.48 -5.15
N LEU A 202 -21.57 -16.82 -4.31
CA LEU A 202 -22.82 -17.41 -3.82
C LEU A 202 -23.78 -17.75 -4.96
N GLN A 203 -23.95 -16.85 -5.93
CA GLN A 203 -24.84 -17.04 -7.08
C GLN A 203 -24.39 -18.21 -7.97
N GLN A 204 -23.10 -18.31 -8.26
CA GLN A 204 -22.52 -19.41 -9.06
C GLN A 204 -22.79 -20.78 -8.41
N HIS A 205 -22.76 -20.84 -7.08
CA HIS A 205 -23.03 -22.05 -6.32
C HIS A 205 -24.51 -22.21 -5.90
N ARG A 206 -25.43 -21.41 -6.48
CA ARG A 206 -26.86 -21.44 -6.21
C ARG A 206 -27.22 -21.24 -4.72
N MET A 207 -26.38 -20.55 -3.99
CA MET A 207 -26.61 -20.17 -2.60
C MET A 207 -27.37 -18.83 -2.52
N LYS A 208 -28.26 -18.70 -1.53
CA LYS A 208 -29.02 -17.48 -1.36
C LYS A 208 -28.16 -16.36 -0.77
N PHE A 209 -28.07 -15.23 -1.46
CA PHE A 209 -27.56 -14.00 -0.87
C PHE A 209 -28.56 -13.45 0.16
N ALA A 210 -28.10 -13.13 1.35
CA ALA A 210 -28.89 -12.49 2.41
C ALA A 210 -28.21 -11.20 2.85
N ALA A 211 -28.86 -10.06 2.67
CA ALA A 211 -28.27 -8.77 2.96
C ALA A 211 -27.86 -8.59 4.42
N ASN A 212 -28.57 -9.21 5.36
CA ASN A 212 -28.23 -9.21 6.78
C ASN A 212 -26.97 -10.04 7.13
N PHE A 213 -26.43 -10.80 6.18
CA PHE A 213 -25.14 -11.49 6.33
C PHE A 213 -23.95 -10.65 5.87
N VAL A 214 -24.21 -9.44 5.36
CA VAL A 214 -23.17 -8.44 5.06
C VAL A 214 -23.17 -7.41 6.17
N VAL A 215 -22.23 -7.54 7.08
CA VAL A 215 -22.10 -6.67 8.26
C VAL A 215 -21.01 -5.63 8.00
N ALA A 216 -21.30 -4.36 8.23
CA ALA A 216 -20.33 -3.28 8.06
C ALA A 216 -19.36 -3.24 9.27
N CYS A 217 -18.07 -3.10 8.99
CA CYS A 217 -17.08 -2.94 10.06
C CYS A 217 -16.93 -1.50 10.60
N GLY A 218 -17.81 -0.57 10.19
CA GLY A 218 -17.65 0.86 10.49
C GLY A 218 -16.65 1.57 9.59
N GLU A 219 -16.45 2.86 9.81
CA GLU A 219 -15.48 3.68 9.08
C GLU A 219 -14.06 3.45 9.61
N ALA A 220 -13.05 3.69 8.76
CA ALA A 220 -11.65 3.47 9.14
C ALA A 220 -11.14 4.43 10.23
N SER A 221 -11.76 5.62 10.32
CA SER A 221 -11.46 6.65 11.34
C SER A 221 -11.99 6.32 12.74
N ASP A 222 -12.90 5.35 12.88
CA ASP A 222 -13.60 5.12 14.16
C ASP A 222 -12.74 4.38 15.19
N SER A 223 -11.90 3.46 14.73
CA SER A 223 -11.02 2.63 15.55
C SER A 223 -10.12 1.76 14.67
N ASP A 224 -9.16 1.08 15.31
CA ASP A 224 -8.33 0.09 14.62
C ASP A 224 -9.15 -1.09 14.07
N GLY A 225 -8.56 -1.81 13.09
CA GLY A 225 -9.23 -2.91 12.41
C GLY A 225 -9.65 -4.05 13.33
N GLU A 226 -8.90 -4.30 14.40
CA GLU A 226 -9.16 -5.35 15.37
C GLU A 226 -10.40 -5.05 16.20
N THR A 227 -10.50 -3.85 16.78
CA THR A 227 -11.69 -3.39 17.51
C THR A 227 -12.95 -3.42 16.62
N ARG A 228 -12.83 -3.00 15.36
CA ARG A 228 -13.92 -3.04 14.38
C ARG A 228 -14.34 -4.48 14.06
N GLY A 229 -13.38 -5.40 13.93
CA GLY A 229 -13.63 -6.82 13.73
C GLY A 229 -14.38 -7.45 14.90
N ARG A 230 -14.03 -7.11 16.14
CA ARG A 230 -14.73 -7.55 17.36
C ARG A 230 -16.19 -7.11 17.38
N ARG A 231 -16.46 -5.83 17.09
CA ARG A 231 -17.82 -5.28 17.03
C ARG A 231 -18.68 -5.96 15.94
N ALA A 232 -18.14 -6.07 14.73
CA ALA A 232 -18.85 -6.74 13.64
C ALA A 232 -19.14 -8.22 13.95
N MET A 233 -18.24 -8.90 14.66
CA MET A 233 -18.46 -10.28 15.09
C MET A 233 -19.57 -10.39 16.12
N GLU A 234 -19.77 -9.42 17.00
CA GLU A 234 -20.92 -9.41 17.93
C GLU A 234 -22.25 -9.40 17.17
N GLU A 235 -22.37 -8.60 16.13
CA GLU A 235 -23.55 -8.59 15.25
C GLU A 235 -23.73 -9.94 14.56
N ILE A 236 -22.66 -10.55 14.04
CA ILE A 236 -22.73 -11.87 13.39
C ILE A 236 -23.16 -12.96 14.36
N LEU A 237 -22.68 -12.94 15.62
CA LEU A 237 -23.08 -13.90 16.65
C LEU A 237 -24.56 -13.82 17.00
N ALA A 238 -25.19 -12.65 16.86
CA ALA A 238 -26.61 -12.43 17.10
C ALA A 238 -27.51 -12.91 15.96
N LEU A 239 -26.97 -13.14 14.74
CA LEU A 239 -27.75 -13.57 13.58
C LEU A 239 -28.38 -14.97 13.78
N LYS A 240 -29.60 -15.12 13.27
CA LYS A 240 -30.34 -16.39 13.30
C LYS A 240 -30.91 -16.67 11.90
N PRO A 241 -30.59 -17.84 11.30
CA PRO A 241 -29.60 -18.84 11.79
C PRO A 241 -28.18 -18.28 11.76
N ARG A 242 -27.31 -18.76 12.67
CA ARG A 242 -25.92 -18.33 12.75
C ARG A 242 -25.16 -18.76 11.48
N PRO A 243 -24.29 -17.89 10.91
CA PRO A 243 -23.35 -18.29 9.88
C PRO A 243 -22.37 -19.37 10.36
N ASP A 244 -21.92 -20.21 9.43
CA ASP A 244 -20.90 -21.24 9.62
C ASP A 244 -19.61 -20.95 8.84
N GLY A 245 -19.63 -19.91 8.00
CA GLY A 245 -18.48 -19.34 7.30
C GLY A 245 -18.45 -17.83 7.41
N LEU A 246 -17.26 -17.25 7.43
CA LEU A 246 -17.04 -15.80 7.55
C LEU A 246 -15.89 -15.36 6.63
N PHE A 247 -16.18 -14.45 5.71
CA PHE A 247 -15.18 -13.69 4.97
C PHE A 247 -15.01 -12.31 5.61
N CYS A 248 -13.79 -11.99 6.06
CA CYS A 248 -13.45 -10.68 6.62
C CYS A 248 -12.75 -9.82 5.56
N PHE A 249 -13.08 -8.52 5.52
CA PHE A 249 -12.52 -7.55 4.57
C PHE A 249 -10.99 -7.57 4.54
N ASN A 250 -10.34 -7.65 5.71
CA ASN A 250 -8.89 -7.81 5.80
C ASN A 250 -8.49 -8.63 7.05
N ASP A 251 -7.19 -8.95 7.16
CA ASP A 251 -6.67 -9.78 8.25
C ASP A 251 -6.73 -9.08 9.62
N THR A 252 -6.65 -7.74 9.69
CA THR A 252 -6.77 -7.02 10.96
C THR A 252 -8.19 -7.12 11.52
N ILE A 253 -9.20 -7.02 10.65
CA ILE A 253 -10.61 -7.24 11.02
C ILE A 253 -10.82 -8.73 11.36
N ALA A 254 -10.22 -9.66 10.59
CA ALA A 254 -10.33 -11.08 10.87
C ALA A 254 -9.76 -11.43 12.25
N LEU A 255 -8.67 -10.81 12.67
CA LEU A 255 -8.06 -11.02 13.98
C LEU A 255 -9.05 -10.70 15.10
N GLY A 256 -9.63 -9.51 15.12
CA GLY A 256 -10.61 -9.12 16.11
C GLY A 256 -11.88 -9.99 16.09
N ALA A 257 -12.35 -10.37 14.87
CA ALA A 257 -13.49 -11.28 14.72
C ALA A 257 -13.19 -12.67 15.31
N MET A 258 -11.99 -13.22 15.05
CA MET A 258 -11.55 -14.52 15.58
C MET A 258 -11.46 -14.51 17.11
N GLU A 259 -10.86 -13.48 17.70
CA GLU A 259 -10.77 -13.34 19.14
C GLU A 259 -12.15 -13.32 19.79
N ARG A 260 -13.06 -12.50 19.24
CA ARG A 260 -14.43 -12.40 19.78
C ARG A 260 -15.22 -13.70 19.59
N ALA A 261 -15.01 -14.45 18.49
CA ALA A 261 -15.58 -15.77 18.29
C ALA A 261 -15.12 -16.79 19.34
N LEU A 262 -13.80 -16.83 19.60
CA LEU A 262 -13.20 -17.73 20.59
C LEU A 262 -13.68 -17.40 22.02
N GLU A 263 -13.79 -16.11 22.38
CA GLU A 263 -14.36 -15.67 23.67
C GLU A 263 -15.83 -16.08 23.83
N ALA A 264 -16.59 -16.13 22.74
CA ALA A 264 -17.96 -16.63 22.72
C ALA A 264 -18.06 -18.17 22.77
N GLY A 265 -16.94 -18.87 22.92
CA GLY A 265 -16.88 -20.33 23.02
C GLY A 265 -16.98 -21.05 21.68
N LEU A 266 -16.86 -20.36 20.54
CA LEU A 266 -16.84 -20.98 19.23
C LEU A 266 -15.48 -21.66 18.96
N ARG A 267 -15.50 -22.79 18.28
CA ARG A 267 -14.30 -23.44 17.74
C ARG A 267 -14.12 -23.03 16.29
N ILE A 268 -12.95 -22.56 15.95
CA ILE A 268 -12.54 -22.21 14.59
C ILE A 268 -11.62 -23.34 14.10
N PRO A 269 -11.92 -23.99 12.95
CA PRO A 269 -13.00 -23.72 11.99
C PRO A 269 -14.33 -24.43 12.28
N GLN A 270 -14.42 -25.38 13.24
CA GLN A 270 -15.51 -26.34 13.36
C GLN A 270 -16.91 -25.70 13.53
N ASN A 271 -17.02 -24.58 14.23
CA ASN A 271 -18.28 -23.86 14.40
C ASN A 271 -18.42 -22.69 13.41
N MET A 272 -17.29 -22.14 12.98
CA MET A 272 -17.22 -21.07 12.00
C MET A 272 -15.86 -21.09 11.30
N ALA A 273 -15.85 -21.34 10.00
CA ALA A 273 -14.66 -21.21 9.17
C ALA A 273 -14.43 -19.73 8.83
N ILE A 274 -13.19 -19.23 8.94
CA ILE A 274 -12.89 -17.80 8.76
C ILE A 274 -11.78 -17.63 7.70
N VAL A 275 -12.01 -16.68 6.80
CA VAL A 275 -11.06 -16.26 5.76
C VAL A 275 -10.85 -14.75 5.87
N GLY A 276 -9.61 -14.31 5.87
CA GLY A 276 -9.19 -12.92 5.81
C GLY A 276 -8.70 -12.50 4.43
N CYS A 277 -8.10 -11.32 4.36
CA CYS A 277 -7.45 -10.79 3.16
C CYS A 277 -6.25 -9.91 3.55
N GLY A 278 -5.12 -10.12 2.89
CA GLY A 278 -3.87 -9.41 3.15
C GLY A 278 -2.67 -10.35 3.28
N ASN A 279 -2.87 -11.55 3.83
CA ASN A 279 -1.82 -12.54 4.10
C ASN A 279 -0.63 -11.93 4.86
N PHE A 280 -0.92 -11.16 5.92
CA PHE A 280 0.11 -10.47 6.67
C PHE A 280 0.99 -11.45 7.46
N HIS A 281 2.21 -11.03 7.79
CA HIS A 281 3.23 -11.88 8.39
C HIS A 281 2.79 -12.58 9.71
N TYR A 282 1.84 -12.00 10.44
CA TYR A 282 1.29 -12.59 11.66
C TYR A 282 0.17 -13.61 11.38
N SER A 283 -0.48 -13.60 10.21
CA SER A 283 -1.63 -14.47 9.91
C SER A 283 -1.33 -15.96 10.06
N SER A 284 -0.07 -16.36 9.84
CA SER A 284 0.43 -17.74 10.07
C SER A 284 0.84 -18.02 11.51
N LYS A 285 0.85 -17.02 12.39
CA LYS A 285 1.33 -17.10 13.79
C LYS A 285 0.22 -16.97 14.82
N LEU A 286 -1.01 -16.76 14.38
CA LEU A 286 -2.16 -16.71 15.26
C LEU A 286 -2.39 -18.04 15.96
N ARG A 287 -3.12 -18.03 17.08
CA ARG A 287 -3.52 -19.23 17.80
C ARG A 287 -4.22 -20.26 16.89
N VAL A 288 -5.00 -19.79 15.96
CA VAL A 288 -5.53 -20.54 14.81
C VAL A 288 -5.02 -19.84 13.57
N PRO A 289 -4.06 -20.40 12.82
CA PRO A 289 -3.51 -19.79 11.63
C PRO A 289 -4.58 -19.41 10.61
N LEU A 290 -4.58 -18.14 10.18
CA LEU A 290 -5.63 -17.55 9.36
C LEU A 290 -5.43 -17.86 7.89
N THR A 291 -6.41 -18.50 7.26
CA THR A 291 -6.57 -18.55 5.80
C THR A 291 -6.82 -17.14 5.30
N SER A 292 -6.07 -16.71 4.29
CA SER A 292 -6.14 -15.32 3.83
C SER A 292 -5.90 -15.23 2.33
N VAL A 293 -6.58 -14.29 1.66
CA VAL A 293 -6.31 -13.95 0.27
C VAL A 293 -5.14 -12.98 0.21
N ASP A 294 -4.05 -13.41 -0.43
CA ASP A 294 -2.86 -12.58 -0.66
C ASP A 294 -3.12 -11.59 -1.79
N GLN A 295 -3.06 -10.30 -1.47
CA GLN A 295 -3.21 -9.19 -2.41
C GLN A 295 -1.91 -8.83 -3.12
N LYS A 296 -0.81 -9.53 -2.85
CA LYS A 296 0.52 -9.24 -3.41
C LYS A 296 1.01 -7.82 -3.10
N SER A 297 0.72 -7.32 -1.87
CA SER A 297 0.96 -5.92 -1.47
C SER A 297 2.39 -5.45 -1.74
N ARG A 298 3.38 -6.29 -1.48
CA ARG A 298 4.79 -5.97 -1.79
C ARG A 298 5.02 -5.81 -3.31
N GLU A 299 4.42 -6.68 -4.12
CA GLU A 299 4.52 -6.60 -5.58
C GLU A 299 3.82 -5.36 -6.11
N ILE A 300 2.70 -4.92 -5.52
CA ILE A 300 2.07 -3.63 -5.85
C ILE A 300 3.11 -2.50 -5.73
N GLY A 301 3.85 -2.42 -4.62
CA GLY A 301 4.91 -1.44 -4.43
C GLY A 301 6.02 -1.54 -5.49
N GLU A 302 6.47 -2.75 -5.83
CA GLU A 302 7.49 -2.97 -6.84
C GLU A 302 7.02 -2.57 -8.25
N ARG A 303 5.76 -2.86 -8.60
CA ARG A 303 5.15 -2.45 -9.88
C ARG A 303 4.96 -0.93 -9.96
N ALA A 304 4.53 -0.31 -8.85
CA ALA A 304 4.43 1.14 -8.75
C ALA A 304 5.80 1.82 -8.97
N ALA A 305 6.87 1.31 -8.36
CA ALA A 305 8.23 1.82 -8.60
C ALA A 305 8.66 1.72 -10.07
N LYS A 306 8.42 0.58 -10.72
CA LYS A 306 8.72 0.41 -12.15
C LYS A 306 7.94 1.40 -13.02
N MET A 307 6.67 1.65 -12.68
CA MET A 307 5.83 2.61 -13.37
C MET A 307 6.37 4.04 -13.20
N ILE A 308 6.74 4.42 -11.97
CA ILE A 308 7.38 5.71 -11.65
C ILE A 308 8.63 5.93 -12.51
N MET A 309 9.55 4.94 -12.56
CA MET A 309 10.77 5.07 -13.34
C MET A 309 10.47 5.33 -14.81
N THR A 310 9.46 4.66 -15.36
CA THR A 310 9.03 4.89 -16.75
C THR A 310 8.49 6.31 -16.95
N LEU A 311 7.71 6.84 -16.01
CA LEU A 311 7.16 8.19 -16.06
C LEU A 311 8.25 9.26 -15.98
N LEU A 312 9.26 9.05 -15.12
CA LEU A 312 10.38 9.99 -14.95
C LEU A 312 11.36 9.98 -16.13
N GLU A 313 11.49 8.84 -16.83
CA GLU A 313 12.33 8.74 -18.03
C GLU A 313 11.65 9.30 -19.29
N LYS A 314 10.33 9.15 -19.42
CA LYS A 314 9.55 9.52 -20.60
C LYS A 314 8.25 10.28 -20.26
N PRO A 315 8.33 11.51 -19.77
CA PRO A 315 7.14 12.24 -19.30
C PRO A 315 6.07 12.48 -20.38
N ALA A 316 6.49 12.79 -21.61
CA ALA A 316 5.61 13.27 -22.66
C ALA A 316 4.83 12.20 -23.45
N SER A 317 5.14 10.90 -23.28
CA SER A 317 4.54 9.81 -24.10
C SER A 317 3.71 8.80 -23.30
N ALA A 318 3.59 8.95 -22.02
CA ALA A 318 2.97 7.94 -21.17
C ALA A 318 1.44 8.08 -21.15
N ARG A 319 0.74 7.23 -21.94
CA ARG A 319 -0.69 6.97 -21.67
C ARG A 319 -0.82 6.39 -20.26
N SER A 320 -1.86 6.80 -19.54
CA SER A 320 -2.20 6.19 -18.23
C SER A 320 -2.31 4.67 -18.37
N ARG A 321 -1.68 3.94 -17.46
CA ARG A 321 -1.63 2.48 -17.45
C ARG A 321 -2.17 1.96 -16.12
N SER A 322 -2.92 0.87 -16.20
CA SER A 322 -3.35 0.12 -15.02
C SER A 322 -2.67 -1.25 -15.02
N VAL A 323 -2.15 -1.63 -13.86
CA VAL A 323 -1.61 -2.96 -13.59
C VAL A 323 -2.47 -3.56 -12.48
N ILE A 324 -3.21 -4.61 -12.83
CA ILE A 324 -4.04 -5.36 -11.90
C ILE A 324 -3.34 -6.70 -11.64
N LEU A 325 -3.05 -6.97 -10.37
CA LEU A 325 -2.44 -8.23 -9.95
C LEU A 325 -3.52 -9.25 -9.61
N GLU A 326 -3.23 -10.51 -9.91
CA GLU A 326 -4.09 -11.62 -9.54
C GLU A 326 -3.89 -11.96 -8.05
N PRO A 327 -4.97 -11.98 -7.24
CA PRO A 327 -4.89 -12.42 -5.85
C PRO A 327 -4.72 -13.93 -5.75
N GLU A 328 -4.21 -14.40 -4.61
CA GLU A 328 -3.99 -15.83 -4.36
C GLU A 328 -4.51 -16.22 -2.98
N LEU A 329 -5.24 -17.32 -2.89
CA LEU A 329 -5.70 -17.83 -1.60
C LEU A 329 -4.60 -18.65 -0.92
N ILE A 330 -4.24 -18.27 0.30
CA ILE A 330 -3.31 -19.02 1.15
C ILE A 330 -4.09 -19.72 2.25
N THR A 331 -4.31 -21.02 2.06
CA THR A 331 -5.12 -21.83 2.97
C THR A 331 -4.35 -22.18 4.26
N ARG A 332 -5.02 -22.05 5.40
CA ARG A 332 -4.54 -22.39 6.74
C ARG A 332 -5.66 -22.96 7.60
N GLU A 333 -5.38 -23.19 8.90
CA GLU A 333 -6.28 -23.89 9.82
C GLU A 333 -7.64 -23.23 10.02
N SER A 334 -7.75 -21.90 9.97
CA SER A 334 -8.99 -21.17 10.30
C SER A 334 -10.19 -21.49 9.40
N SER A 335 -9.97 -22.17 8.29
CA SER A 335 -11.05 -22.55 7.36
C SER A 335 -11.00 -24.00 6.89
N GLN A 336 -10.04 -24.81 7.31
CA GLN A 336 -9.92 -26.21 6.91
C GLN A 336 -10.86 -27.09 7.73
N LEU A 337 -12.02 -27.43 7.17
CA LEU A 337 -13.03 -28.32 7.77
C LEU A 337 -12.88 -29.79 7.32
N LYS A 338 -12.11 -30.02 6.26
CA LYS A 338 -11.88 -31.35 5.67
C LYS A 338 -10.39 -31.65 5.63
#